data_5d6e6547b644a257a7749eef6a3e6d31
#
_entry.id   5d6e6547b644a257a7749eef6a3e6d31
#
_cell.length_a   1.000
_cell.length_b   1.000
_cell.length_c   1.000
_cell.angle_alpha   90.00
_cell.angle_beta   90.00
_cell.angle_gamma   90.00
#
_symmetry.space_group_name_H-M   'P 1'
#
loop_
_entity.id
_entity.type
_entity.pdbx_description
1 polymer ?
#
loop_
_entity_poly.entity_id
_entity_poly.type
_entity_poly.pdbx_seq_one_letter_code
_entity_poly.pdbx_strand_id
1 'polypeptide(L)'
;MTGFVCRVWSSTHQERDPVRRRLFAAAMLAVVAATGLSACGDSDPNVLKVGTEGTYAPFSFQGSDGKLTGYDVEVIQAVGDKLGKRVEFVQTPWDAIFAGLESKRFDLVANQVTVNDERTAKYALSAPYTTSAGVIVTRADNNAVTGLADLNGKTCAQSATSNWSKVATDAGAKVEAVEGFVQAIQLLKNGRVDATVNDNLAVAEYTKKTGDTGVKIAARTGSVSKQAFAARKGDALITDVDNALNQLRADGTLAKISEKYFGTDVSQ
;
A
#
# COMPACT_ATOMS: atom_id res chain seq x y z
N MET A 1 75.17 4.04 -11.33
CA MET A 1 76.29 4.72 -10.69
C MET A 1 75.72 5.95 -9.98
N THR A 2 75.75 5.87 -8.65
CA THR A 2 76.07 6.92 -7.67
C THR A 2 75.10 8.12 -7.62
N GLY A 3 74.56 8.54 -6.50
CA GLY A 3 74.92 8.29 -5.11
C GLY A 3 73.92 8.99 -4.18
N PHE A 4 73.72 8.39 -3.05
CA PHE A 4 72.98 8.86 -1.88
C PHE A 4 73.60 10.12 -1.27
N VAL A 5 72.78 11.11 -0.89
CA VAL A 5 73.16 12.08 0.13
C VAL A 5 72.04 12.19 1.17
N CYS A 6 72.31 11.61 2.37
CA CYS A 6 71.59 11.80 3.61
C CYS A 6 71.74 13.23 4.11
N ARG A 7 70.65 13.93 4.42
CA ARG A 7 70.70 15.08 5.33
C ARG A 7 69.94 14.78 6.60
N VAL A 8 70.63 14.71 7.65
CA VAL A 8 70.23 14.69 9.06
C VAL A 8 69.65 16.05 9.39
N TRP A 9 68.45 16.13 9.88
CA TRP A 9 67.88 17.36 10.45
C TRP A 9 67.63 17.15 11.94
N SER A 10 68.28 18.02 12.71
CA SER A 10 68.32 18.04 14.16
C SER A 10 66.99 18.50 14.73
N SER A 11 66.51 17.77 15.72
CA SER A 11 65.33 18.10 16.54
C SER A 11 65.72 19.15 17.58
N THR A 12 65.05 20.31 17.51
CA THR A 12 64.98 21.24 18.64
C THR A 12 63.71 21.01 19.43
N HIS A 13 63.89 20.48 20.64
CA HIS A 13 62.81 20.41 21.66
C HIS A 13 62.43 21.83 22.08
N GLN A 14 61.15 22.18 21.89
CA GLN A 14 60.57 23.36 22.48
C GLN A 14 59.56 22.91 23.52
N GLU A 15 59.96 23.00 24.80
CA GLU A 15 59.10 22.85 25.94
C GLU A 15 57.90 23.80 25.85
N ARG A 16 56.71 23.25 25.86
CA ARG A 16 55.47 24.01 25.93
C ARG A 16 54.85 23.81 27.31
N ASP A 17 54.67 24.90 28.03
CA ASP A 17 54.10 25.07 29.37
C ASP A 17 52.73 24.34 29.50
N PRO A 18 52.54 23.53 30.58
CA PRO A 18 51.31 22.75 30.78
C PRO A 18 50.12 23.57 31.33
N VAL A 19 50.30 24.84 31.64
CA VAL A 19 49.27 25.65 32.36
C VAL A 19 48.23 26.24 31.40
N ARG A 20 48.58 26.42 30.11
CA ARG A 20 47.64 27.01 29.13
C ARG A 20 46.65 25.98 28.52
N ARG A 21 46.82 24.70 28.74
CA ARG A 21 45.98 23.65 28.16
C ARG A 21 44.70 23.35 28.98
N ARG A 22 44.62 23.85 30.21
CA ARG A 22 43.47 23.57 31.11
C ARG A 22 42.32 24.57 31.02
N LEU A 23 42.50 25.71 30.38
CA LEU A 23 41.46 26.74 30.26
C LEU A 23 40.69 26.71 28.94
N PHE A 24 41.15 25.94 27.92
CA PHE A 24 40.44 25.81 26.68
C PHE A 24 39.55 24.52 26.61
N ALA A 25 39.71 23.58 27.53
CA ALA A 25 38.91 22.35 27.58
C ALA A 25 37.57 22.51 28.26
N ALA A 26 37.35 23.58 29.06
CA ALA A 26 36.10 23.81 29.78
C ALA A 26 35.05 24.62 29.03
N ALA A 27 35.42 25.29 27.94
CA ALA A 27 34.49 26.10 27.12
C ALA A 27 33.85 25.37 25.95
N MET A 28 34.33 24.16 25.56
CA MET A 28 33.77 23.36 24.45
C MET A 28 32.75 22.30 24.89
N LEU A 29 32.57 22.04 26.19
CA LEU A 29 31.58 21.05 26.65
C LEU A 29 30.17 21.61 26.89
N ALA A 30 29.99 22.94 26.85
CA ALA A 30 28.72 23.59 27.14
C ALA A 30 27.85 23.89 25.89
N VAL A 31 28.36 23.68 24.67
CA VAL A 31 27.64 23.99 23.41
C VAL A 31 27.03 22.75 22.75
N VAL A 32 27.40 21.53 23.15
CA VAL A 32 26.89 20.27 22.55
C VAL A 32 25.58 19.79 23.20
N ALA A 33 25.14 20.37 24.31
CA ALA A 33 23.94 19.93 25.03
C ALA A 33 22.63 20.61 24.60
N ALA A 34 22.64 21.52 23.60
CA ALA A 34 21.46 22.30 23.22
C ALA A 34 20.88 21.96 21.82
N THR A 35 21.43 20.97 21.09
CA THR A 35 20.93 20.59 19.76
C THR A 35 20.39 19.16 19.64
N GLY A 36 20.03 18.54 20.76
CA GLY A 36 19.65 17.13 20.83
C GLY A 36 18.18 16.84 21.15
N LEU A 37 17.23 17.74 20.87
CA LEU A 37 15.80 17.45 21.10
C LEU A 37 14.90 18.15 20.06
N SER A 38 15.03 17.77 18.81
CA SER A 38 14.02 18.13 17.79
C SER A 38 13.99 17.06 16.70
N ALA A 39 13.71 15.81 17.09
CA ALA A 39 13.40 14.73 16.16
C ALA A 39 12.16 13.95 16.63
N CYS A 40 11.18 14.64 17.24
CA CYS A 40 9.79 14.23 17.13
C CYS A 40 9.27 14.95 15.88
N GLY A 41 9.14 14.24 14.77
CA GLY A 41 8.44 14.75 13.61
C GLY A 41 7.02 15.09 14.03
N ASP A 42 6.74 16.36 14.27
CA ASP A 42 5.38 16.87 14.41
C ASP A 42 4.65 16.52 13.13
N SER A 43 3.76 15.54 13.21
CA SER A 43 2.82 15.25 12.14
C SER A 43 1.93 16.48 12.02
N ASP A 44 1.92 17.15 10.88
CA ASP A 44 1.02 18.27 10.64
C ASP A 44 -0.43 17.78 10.91
N PRO A 45 -1.15 18.34 11.89
CA PRO A 45 -2.49 17.89 12.24
C PRO A 45 -3.50 18.08 11.10
N ASN A 46 -3.17 18.92 10.10
CA ASN A 46 -3.99 19.17 8.93
C ASN A 46 -3.68 18.22 7.77
N VAL A 47 -2.76 17.27 7.97
CA VAL A 47 -2.39 16.27 6.95
C VAL A 47 -2.92 14.90 7.38
N LEU A 48 -3.54 14.19 6.42
CA LEU A 48 -3.90 12.78 6.51
C LEU A 48 -2.96 12.00 5.59
N LYS A 49 -2.02 11.24 6.16
CA LYS A 49 -1.14 10.37 5.39
C LYS A 49 -1.84 9.05 5.09
N VAL A 50 -1.87 8.66 3.82
CA VAL A 50 -2.62 7.50 3.35
C VAL A 50 -1.71 6.56 2.57
N GLY A 51 -1.62 5.30 3.03
CA GLY A 51 -0.93 4.23 2.32
C GLY A 51 -1.78 3.66 1.20
N THR A 52 -1.20 3.50 0.01
CA THR A 52 -1.82 2.90 -1.17
C THR A 52 -0.77 2.33 -2.11
N GLU A 53 -1.12 1.40 -3.01
CA GLU A 53 -0.13 0.80 -3.93
C GLU A 53 0.25 1.74 -5.08
N GLY A 54 -0.72 2.36 -5.71
CA GLY A 54 -0.50 3.13 -6.94
C GLY A 54 -0.32 2.27 -8.20
N THR A 55 -0.56 0.97 -8.11
CA THR A 55 -0.41 -0.01 -9.20
C THR A 55 -1.63 -0.91 -9.38
N TYR A 56 -2.72 -0.62 -8.66
CA TYR A 56 -3.94 -1.42 -8.63
C TYR A 56 -5.13 -0.67 -9.25
N ALA A 57 -5.17 -0.60 -10.58
CA ALA A 57 -6.30 -0.01 -11.31
C ALA A 57 -7.58 -0.87 -11.15
N PRO A 58 -8.77 -0.23 -11.06
CA PRO A 58 -9.05 1.20 -11.16
C PRO A 58 -9.04 1.92 -9.79
N PHE A 59 -8.55 1.30 -8.74
CA PHE A 59 -8.66 1.78 -7.36
C PHE A 59 -7.57 2.78 -6.98
N SER A 60 -6.31 2.45 -7.28
CA SER A 60 -5.14 3.28 -7.02
C SER A 60 -4.07 3.02 -8.09
N PHE A 61 -3.84 3.97 -8.99
CA PHE A 61 -2.92 3.81 -10.11
C PHE A 61 -2.40 5.15 -10.63
N GLN A 62 -1.36 5.09 -11.47
CA GLN A 62 -0.84 6.28 -12.16
C GLN A 62 -1.70 6.60 -13.37
N GLY A 63 -2.26 7.80 -13.40
CA GLY A 63 -2.98 8.33 -14.56
C GLY A 63 -2.06 8.60 -15.74
N SER A 64 -2.62 8.98 -16.89
CA SER A 64 -1.86 9.31 -18.10
C SER A 64 -0.98 10.57 -17.93
N ASP A 65 -1.30 11.41 -16.96
CA ASP A 65 -0.53 12.59 -16.56
C ASP A 65 0.56 12.30 -15.52
N GLY A 66 0.74 11.03 -15.16
CA GLY A 66 1.70 10.56 -14.15
C GLY A 66 1.28 10.85 -12.70
N LYS A 67 0.05 11.32 -12.46
CA LYS A 67 -0.44 11.54 -11.11
C LYS A 67 -1.18 10.32 -10.58
N LEU A 68 -1.09 10.11 -9.28
CA LEU A 68 -1.87 9.09 -8.60
C LEU A 68 -3.36 9.42 -8.67
N THR A 69 -4.14 8.46 -9.13
CA THR A 69 -5.59 8.57 -9.30
C THR A 69 -6.26 7.22 -9.04
N GLY A 70 -7.57 7.17 -9.06
CA GLY A 70 -8.35 5.95 -8.90
C GLY A 70 -9.50 6.13 -7.93
N TYR A 71 -10.35 5.13 -7.87
CA TYR A 71 -11.55 5.15 -7.04
C TYR A 71 -11.23 5.39 -5.55
N ASP A 72 -10.31 4.62 -4.99
CA ASP A 72 -9.88 4.76 -3.58
C ASP A 72 -9.24 6.12 -3.32
N VAL A 73 -8.45 6.60 -4.29
CA VAL A 73 -7.79 7.90 -4.20
C VAL A 73 -8.82 9.02 -4.13
N GLU A 74 -9.83 9.01 -5.00
CA GLU A 74 -10.86 10.05 -5.00
C GLU A 74 -11.80 9.97 -3.79
N VAL A 75 -12.16 8.76 -3.35
CA VAL A 75 -12.99 8.60 -2.14
C VAL A 75 -12.26 9.12 -0.91
N ILE A 76 -10.97 8.77 -0.72
CA ILE A 76 -10.24 9.24 0.47
C ILE A 76 -9.89 10.74 0.40
N GLN A 77 -9.73 11.31 -0.79
CA GLN A 77 -9.62 12.77 -0.96
C GLN A 77 -10.89 13.46 -0.53
N ALA A 78 -12.07 12.96 -0.95
CA ALA A 78 -13.36 13.49 -0.52
C ALA A 78 -13.58 13.36 1.00
N VAL A 79 -13.10 12.26 1.60
CA VAL A 79 -13.09 12.10 3.06
C VAL A 79 -12.19 13.16 3.70
N GLY A 80 -10.98 13.37 3.17
CA GLY A 80 -10.06 14.41 3.64
C GLY A 80 -10.69 15.79 3.63
N ASP A 81 -11.39 16.14 2.55
CA ASP A 81 -12.11 17.42 2.42
C ASP A 81 -13.19 17.58 3.51
N LYS A 82 -13.96 16.51 3.82
CA LYS A 82 -14.95 16.53 4.92
C LYS A 82 -14.30 16.70 6.29
N LEU A 83 -13.07 16.19 6.46
CA LEU A 83 -12.30 16.30 7.70
C LEU A 83 -11.50 17.60 7.81
N GLY A 84 -11.48 18.43 6.76
CA GLY A 84 -10.63 19.63 6.68
C GLY A 84 -9.14 19.29 6.64
N LYS A 85 -8.76 18.11 6.13
CA LYS A 85 -7.39 17.62 6.06
C LYS A 85 -6.93 17.46 4.61
N ARG A 86 -5.68 17.85 4.35
CA ARG A 86 -5.00 17.55 3.08
C ARG A 86 -4.53 16.10 3.08
N VAL A 87 -4.88 15.35 2.04
CA VAL A 87 -4.43 13.96 1.89
C VAL A 87 -3.05 13.90 1.24
N GLU A 88 -2.14 13.18 1.86
CA GLU A 88 -0.81 12.83 1.31
C GLU A 88 -0.71 11.32 1.14
N PHE A 89 -0.42 10.89 -0.09
CA PHE A 89 -0.29 9.46 -0.39
C PHE A 89 1.15 8.97 -0.23
N VAL A 90 1.29 7.80 0.41
CA VAL A 90 2.53 7.06 0.55
C VAL A 90 2.40 5.75 -0.22
N GLN A 91 2.97 5.70 -1.42
CA GLN A 91 2.92 4.48 -2.23
C GLN A 91 3.75 3.38 -1.58
N THR A 92 3.13 2.23 -1.40
CA THR A 92 3.69 1.09 -0.68
C THR A 92 3.13 -0.20 -1.27
N PRO A 93 3.96 -1.19 -1.66
CA PRO A 93 3.48 -2.49 -2.13
C PRO A 93 2.53 -3.15 -1.12
N TRP A 94 1.53 -3.90 -1.61
CA TRP A 94 0.52 -4.53 -0.76
C TRP A 94 1.13 -5.32 0.40
N ASP A 95 2.11 -6.15 0.13
CA ASP A 95 2.70 -7.04 1.14
C ASP A 95 3.47 -6.28 2.26
N ALA A 96 3.73 -4.98 2.07
CA ALA A 96 4.36 -4.10 3.06
C ALA A 96 3.40 -3.05 3.66
N ILE A 97 2.15 -2.94 3.14
CA ILE A 97 1.29 -1.81 3.46
C ILE A 97 0.85 -1.81 4.93
N PHE A 98 0.52 -2.97 5.48
CA PHE A 98 0.11 -3.07 6.89
C PHE A 98 1.27 -2.84 7.86
N ALA A 99 2.48 -3.29 7.53
CA ALA A 99 3.68 -2.97 8.30
C ALA A 99 3.97 -1.45 8.28
N GLY A 100 3.70 -0.77 7.16
CA GLY A 100 3.75 0.69 7.04
C GLY A 100 2.75 1.39 7.96
N LEU A 101 1.52 0.88 8.06
CA LEU A 101 0.49 1.38 8.97
C LEU A 101 0.90 1.20 10.45
N GLU A 102 1.36 0.01 10.81
CA GLU A 102 1.80 -0.31 12.17
C GLU A 102 3.00 0.53 12.61
N SER A 103 3.95 0.79 11.71
CA SER A 103 5.12 1.64 11.95
C SER A 103 4.83 3.16 11.85
N LYS A 104 3.57 3.56 11.68
CA LYS A 104 3.11 4.95 11.60
C LYS A 104 3.72 5.74 10.42
N ARG A 105 4.07 5.07 9.32
CA ARG A 105 4.48 5.76 8.09
C ARG A 105 3.32 6.52 7.46
N PHE A 106 2.10 6.06 7.71
CA PHE A 106 0.83 6.70 7.34
C PHE A 106 -0.24 6.36 8.39
N ASP A 107 -1.35 7.06 8.33
CA ASP A 107 -2.41 7.00 9.33
C ASP A 107 -3.52 6.04 8.92
N LEU A 108 -3.73 5.88 7.62
CA LEU A 108 -4.80 5.11 7.01
C LEU A 108 -4.29 4.33 5.80
N VAL A 109 -4.92 3.20 5.51
CA VAL A 109 -4.75 2.46 4.24
C VAL A 109 -6.00 2.62 3.40
N ALA A 110 -5.83 3.07 2.15
CA ALA A 110 -6.85 3.13 1.10
C ALA A 110 -6.37 2.30 -0.09
N ASN A 111 -6.74 1.02 -0.11
CA ASN A 111 -6.31 0.06 -1.14
C ASN A 111 -7.21 -1.17 -1.19
N GLN A 112 -8.52 -0.97 -1.29
CA GLN A 112 -9.53 -2.04 -1.34
C GLN A 112 -9.37 -3.09 -0.24
N VAL A 113 -9.17 -2.62 1.01
CA VAL A 113 -8.99 -3.53 2.15
C VAL A 113 -10.28 -4.30 2.40
N THR A 114 -10.30 -5.56 2.02
CA THR A 114 -11.46 -6.45 2.25
C THR A 114 -11.71 -6.61 3.75
N VAL A 115 -12.94 -6.40 4.17
CA VAL A 115 -13.42 -6.67 5.54
C VAL A 115 -13.47 -8.17 5.78
N ASN A 116 -12.72 -8.67 6.73
CA ASN A 116 -12.74 -10.06 7.20
C ASN A 116 -12.35 -10.13 8.69
N ASP A 117 -12.57 -11.29 9.32
CA ASP A 117 -12.34 -11.48 10.75
C ASP A 117 -10.89 -11.22 11.17
N GLU A 118 -9.93 -11.68 10.37
CA GLU A 118 -8.51 -11.48 10.66
C GLU A 118 -8.14 -9.99 10.72
N ARG A 119 -8.58 -9.21 9.72
CA ARG A 119 -8.31 -7.78 9.66
C ARG A 119 -9.08 -7.01 10.72
N THR A 120 -10.34 -7.37 10.97
CA THR A 120 -11.15 -6.75 12.02
C THR A 120 -10.58 -7.00 13.42
N ALA A 121 -9.93 -8.15 13.65
CA ALA A 121 -9.23 -8.42 14.90
C ALA A 121 -7.99 -7.52 15.10
N LYS A 122 -7.25 -7.22 14.04
CA LYS A 122 -5.95 -6.50 14.10
C LYS A 122 -6.08 -4.98 13.90
N TYR A 123 -7.04 -4.52 13.12
CA TYR A 123 -7.16 -3.13 12.65
C TYR A 123 -8.54 -2.55 12.98
N ALA A 124 -8.64 -1.23 13.01
CA ALA A 124 -9.90 -0.53 12.95
C ALA A 124 -10.26 -0.33 11.47
N LEU A 125 -11.39 -0.92 11.05
CA LEU A 125 -11.90 -0.80 9.70
C LEU A 125 -13.06 0.18 9.66
N SER A 126 -13.13 1.00 8.63
CA SER A 126 -14.26 1.92 8.41
C SER A 126 -15.54 1.15 7.99
N ALA A 127 -16.65 1.85 7.97
CA ALA A 127 -17.81 1.41 7.19
C ALA A 127 -17.37 1.12 5.75
N PRO A 128 -17.89 0.07 5.10
CA PRO A 128 -17.55 -0.25 3.72
C PRO A 128 -17.91 0.89 2.77
N TYR A 129 -17.01 1.18 1.83
CA TYR A 129 -17.24 2.13 0.74
C TYR A 129 -17.27 1.48 -0.64
N THR A 130 -17.02 0.18 -0.72
CA THR A 130 -17.13 -0.63 -1.94
C THR A 130 -17.77 -1.96 -1.62
N THR A 131 -18.63 -2.41 -2.53
CA THR A 131 -19.19 -3.78 -2.54
C THR A 131 -18.88 -4.41 -3.89
N SER A 132 -18.26 -5.58 -3.88
CA SER A 132 -17.78 -6.30 -5.05
C SER A 132 -17.89 -7.82 -4.88
N ALA A 133 -17.25 -8.59 -5.75
CA ALA A 133 -17.17 -10.03 -5.63
C ALA A 133 -15.80 -10.57 -6.05
N GLY A 134 -15.33 -11.61 -5.38
CA GLY A 134 -14.17 -12.35 -5.84
C GLY A 134 -14.46 -13.18 -7.08
N VAL A 135 -13.51 -13.21 -8.01
CA VAL A 135 -13.57 -14.00 -9.24
C VAL A 135 -12.28 -14.76 -9.46
N ILE A 136 -12.40 -15.94 -10.07
CA ILE A 136 -11.28 -16.75 -10.55
C ILE A 136 -11.03 -16.37 -12.00
N VAL A 137 -9.80 -15.97 -12.31
CA VAL A 137 -9.37 -15.63 -13.66
C VAL A 137 -8.43 -16.72 -14.16
N THR A 138 -8.67 -17.17 -15.38
CA THR A 138 -7.86 -18.18 -16.08
C THR A 138 -7.49 -17.68 -17.47
N ARG A 139 -6.60 -18.38 -18.15
CA ARG A 139 -6.44 -18.21 -19.60
C ARG A 139 -7.76 -18.48 -20.31
N ALA A 140 -7.99 -17.79 -21.40
CA ALA A 140 -9.24 -17.90 -22.15
C ALA A 140 -9.53 -19.32 -22.66
N ASP A 141 -8.49 -20.10 -22.99
CA ASP A 141 -8.55 -21.49 -23.46
C ASP A 141 -8.69 -22.54 -22.33
N ASN A 142 -8.55 -22.14 -21.06
CA ASN A 142 -8.69 -23.03 -19.92
C ASN A 142 -10.17 -23.27 -19.60
N ASN A 143 -10.66 -24.50 -19.78
CA ASN A 143 -12.02 -24.93 -19.45
C ASN A 143 -12.07 -25.92 -18.27
N ALA A 144 -10.92 -26.17 -17.62
CA ALA A 144 -10.82 -27.11 -16.51
C ALA A 144 -11.15 -26.47 -15.16
N VAL A 145 -11.15 -25.13 -15.07
CA VAL A 145 -11.49 -24.39 -13.84
C VAL A 145 -12.86 -23.77 -14.01
N THR A 146 -13.82 -24.24 -13.24
CA THR A 146 -15.24 -23.79 -13.25
C THR A 146 -15.72 -23.36 -11.87
N GLY A 147 -14.89 -23.51 -10.83
CA GLY A 147 -15.18 -23.16 -9.45
C GLY A 147 -13.95 -23.23 -8.55
N LEU A 148 -14.14 -22.87 -7.27
CA LEU A 148 -13.06 -22.91 -6.27
C LEU A 148 -12.47 -24.31 -6.08
N ALA A 149 -13.30 -25.35 -6.12
CA ALA A 149 -12.85 -26.72 -5.91
C ALA A 149 -11.82 -27.16 -6.98
N ASP A 150 -11.90 -26.62 -8.19
CA ASP A 150 -10.99 -26.94 -9.30
C ASP A 150 -9.58 -26.32 -9.13
N LEU A 151 -9.41 -25.43 -8.13
CA LEU A 151 -8.10 -24.87 -7.79
C LEU A 151 -7.23 -25.85 -7.00
N ASN A 152 -7.80 -26.94 -6.48
CA ASN A 152 -7.04 -27.94 -5.73
C ASN A 152 -5.87 -28.50 -6.58
N GLY A 153 -4.65 -28.38 -6.04
CA GLY A 153 -3.41 -28.80 -6.71
C GLY A 153 -2.95 -27.88 -7.85
N LYS A 154 -3.69 -26.83 -8.19
CA LYS A 154 -3.30 -25.81 -9.19
C LYS A 154 -2.34 -24.79 -8.59
N THR A 155 -1.66 -24.04 -9.48
CA THR A 155 -0.82 -22.90 -9.07
C THR A 155 -1.54 -21.59 -9.36
N CYS A 156 -1.72 -20.75 -8.34
CA CYS A 156 -2.34 -19.42 -8.45
C CYS A 156 -1.31 -18.33 -8.17
N ALA A 157 -1.24 -17.30 -9.04
CA ALA A 157 -0.44 -16.11 -8.78
C ALA A 157 -1.21 -15.14 -7.88
N GLN A 158 -0.63 -14.74 -6.73
CA GLN A 158 -1.27 -13.86 -5.75
C GLN A 158 -0.24 -12.99 -5.03
N SER A 159 -0.64 -11.80 -4.58
CA SER A 159 0.14 -11.09 -3.55
C SER A 159 0.05 -11.90 -2.25
N ALA A 160 1.19 -12.17 -1.64
CA ALA A 160 1.33 -13.22 -0.60
C ALA A 160 0.39 -13.02 0.60
N THR A 161 0.19 -11.76 1.03
CA THR A 161 -0.63 -11.41 2.20
C THR A 161 -2.07 -11.00 1.86
N SER A 162 -2.50 -11.16 0.59
CA SER A 162 -3.85 -10.79 0.18
C SER A 162 -4.89 -11.80 0.68
N ASN A 163 -6.12 -11.33 0.91
CA ASN A 163 -7.26 -12.23 1.15
C ASN A 163 -7.50 -13.19 -0.02
N TRP A 164 -7.14 -12.80 -1.25
CA TRP A 164 -7.26 -13.66 -2.41
C TRP A 164 -6.24 -14.81 -2.39
N SER A 165 -5.04 -14.57 -1.82
CA SER A 165 -4.07 -15.64 -1.54
C SER A 165 -4.67 -16.68 -0.57
N LYS A 166 -5.33 -16.21 0.48
CA LYS A 166 -6.02 -17.12 1.42
C LYS A 166 -7.15 -17.89 0.74
N VAL A 167 -7.97 -17.25 -0.08
CA VAL A 167 -9.05 -17.93 -0.85
C VAL A 167 -8.47 -19.02 -1.74
N ALA A 168 -7.35 -18.76 -2.43
CA ALA A 168 -6.69 -19.75 -3.28
C ALA A 168 -6.12 -20.92 -2.45
N THR A 169 -5.43 -20.64 -1.34
CA THR A 169 -4.84 -21.67 -0.47
C THR A 169 -5.91 -22.52 0.23
N ASP A 170 -6.98 -21.91 0.70
CA ASP A 170 -8.11 -22.63 1.32
C ASP A 170 -8.79 -23.58 0.30
N ALA A 171 -8.74 -23.23 -0.99
CA ALA A 171 -9.19 -24.09 -2.08
C ALA A 171 -8.17 -25.17 -2.50
N GLY A 172 -7.03 -25.27 -1.80
CA GLY A 172 -5.98 -26.27 -2.08
C GLY A 172 -5.00 -25.88 -3.18
N ALA A 173 -4.97 -24.62 -3.62
CA ALA A 173 -4.00 -24.14 -4.60
C ALA A 173 -2.63 -23.89 -3.96
N LYS A 174 -1.58 -24.03 -4.77
CA LYS A 174 -0.23 -23.50 -4.47
C LYS A 174 -0.18 -22.03 -4.88
N VAL A 175 0.40 -21.17 -4.04
CA VAL A 175 0.54 -19.76 -4.36
C VAL A 175 1.93 -19.45 -4.88
N GLU A 176 1.99 -18.88 -6.08
CA GLU A 176 3.16 -18.19 -6.64
C GLU A 176 3.03 -16.70 -6.27
N ALA A 177 3.96 -16.20 -5.47
CA ALA A 177 3.91 -14.83 -4.96
C ALA A 177 4.26 -13.82 -6.05
N VAL A 178 3.43 -12.78 -6.19
CA VAL A 178 3.61 -11.66 -7.13
C VAL A 178 3.28 -10.34 -6.44
N GLU A 179 3.83 -9.23 -6.94
CA GLU A 179 3.57 -7.92 -6.35
C GLU A 179 2.16 -7.37 -6.60
N GLY A 180 1.45 -7.86 -7.64
CA GLY A 180 0.12 -7.32 -7.93
C GLY A 180 -0.58 -8.01 -9.10
N PHE A 181 -1.81 -7.55 -9.37
CA PHE A 181 -2.73 -8.17 -10.33
C PHE A 181 -2.17 -8.23 -11.76
N VAL A 182 -1.53 -7.15 -12.24
CA VAL A 182 -0.98 -7.11 -13.60
C VAL A 182 0.10 -8.19 -13.81
N GLN A 183 0.96 -8.38 -12.81
CA GLN A 183 2.00 -9.42 -12.86
C GLN A 183 1.36 -10.82 -12.82
N ALA A 184 0.31 -11.03 -12.00
CA ALA A 184 -0.43 -12.28 -11.98
C ALA A 184 -1.01 -12.61 -13.37
N ILE A 185 -1.63 -11.63 -14.05
CA ILE A 185 -2.15 -11.81 -15.43
C ILE A 185 -1.03 -12.16 -16.41
N GLN A 186 0.14 -11.55 -16.30
CA GLN A 186 1.27 -11.87 -17.18
C GLN A 186 1.74 -13.32 -17.00
N LEU A 187 1.87 -13.81 -15.78
CA LEU A 187 2.24 -15.19 -15.49
C LEU A 187 1.18 -16.17 -16.01
N LEU A 188 -0.10 -15.81 -15.83
CA LEU A 188 -1.23 -16.58 -16.32
C LEU A 188 -1.21 -16.72 -17.84
N LYS A 189 -1.05 -15.62 -18.59
CA LYS A 189 -0.96 -15.62 -20.07
C LYS A 189 0.23 -16.43 -20.57
N ASN A 190 1.34 -16.39 -19.87
CA ASN A 190 2.54 -17.16 -20.22
C ASN A 190 2.46 -18.64 -19.80
N GLY A 191 1.34 -19.08 -19.22
CA GLY A 191 1.13 -20.47 -18.80
C GLY A 191 2.00 -20.91 -17.62
N ARG A 192 2.56 -19.95 -16.86
CA ARG A 192 3.38 -20.26 -15.67
C ARG A 192 2.54 -20.58 -14.45
N VAL A 193 1.30 -20.10 -14.42
CA VAL A 193 0.30 -20.38 -13.39
C VAL A 193 -1.02 -20.76 -14.04
N ASP A 194 -1.89 -21.45 -13.30
CA ASP A 194 -3.18 -21.95 -13.81
C ASP A 194 -4.29 -20.92 -13.65
N ALA A 195 -4.24 -20.10 -12.58
CA ALA A 195 -5.27 -19.12 -12.24
C ALA A 195 -4.72 -17.95 -11.42
N THR A 196 -5.55 -16.95 -11.26
CA THR A 196 -5.45 -15.94 -10.17
C THR A 196 -6.85 -15.67 -9.64
N VAL A 197 -6.96 -15.33 -8.36
CA VAL A 197 -8.21 -14.88 -7.74
C VAL A 197 -8.10 -13.38 -7.50
N ASN A 198 -9.11 -12.61 -7.88
CA ASN A 198 -9.08 -11.17 -7.69
C ASN A 198 -10.50 -10.58 -7.62
N ASP A 199 -10.59 -9.28 -7.42
CA ASP A 199 -11.81 -8.51 -7.42
C ASP A 199 -12.39 -8.38 -8.85
N ASN A 200 -13.69 -8.59 -9.00
CA ASN A 200 -14.36 -8.51 -10.31
C ASN A 200 -14.27 -7.11 -10.94
N LEU A 201 -14.20 -6.05 -10.14
CA LEU A 201 -14.08 -4.68 -10.65
C LEU A 201 -12.69 -4.43 -11.26
N ALA A 202 -11.62 -4.98 -10.63
CA ALA A 202 -10.27 -4.92 -11.18
C ALA A 202 -10.17 -5.68 -12.51
N VAL A 203 -10.76 -6.87 -12.58
CA VAL A 203 -10.76 -7.68 -13.81
C VAL A 203 -11.54 -7.01 -14.91
N ALA A 204 -12.71 -6.45 -14.62
CA ALA A 204 -13.54 -5.73 -15.59
C ALA A 204 -12.81 -4.51 -16.18
N GLU A 205 -12.16 -3.72 -15.32
CA GLU A 205 -11.36 -2.55 -15.77
C GLU A 205 -10.17 -2.98 -16.61
N TYR A 206 -9.44 -4.00 -16.17
CA TYR A 206 -8.32 -4.55 -16.95
C TYR A 206 -8.78 -4.94 -18.35
N THR A 207 -9.83 -5.74 -18.46
CA THR A 207 -10.36 -6.21 -19.75
C THR A 207 -10.84 -5.05 -20.62
N LYS A 208 -11.57 -4.10 -20.04
CA LYS A 208 -12.08 -2.91 -20.74
C LYS A 208 -10.94 -2.04 -21.28
N LYS A 209 -9.91 -1.80 -20.46
CA LYS A 209 -8.82 -0.89 -20.80
C LYS A 209 -7.82 -1.49 -21.79
N THR A 210 -7.56 -2.79 -21.69
CA THR A 210 -6.56 -3.47 -22.52
C THR A 210 -7.14 -4.15 -23.76
N GLY A 211 -8.45 -4.44 -23.77
CA GLY A 211 -9.07 -5.27 -24.80
C GLY A 211 -8.54 -6.71 -24.78
N ASP A 212 -7.91 -7.14 -23.69
CA ASP A 212 -7.26 -8.45 -23.59
C ASP A 212 -8.28 -9.59 -23.61
N THR A 213 -8.22 -10.41 -24.64
CA THR A 213 -9.04 -11.63 -24.81
C THR A 213 -8.30 -12.90 -24.41
N GLY A 214 -7.05 -12.80 -23.96
CA GLY A 214 -6.22 -13.94 -23.56
C GLY A 214 -6.57 -14.53 -22.20
N VAL A 215 -7.39 -13.82 -21.41
CA VAL A 215 -7.88 -14.26 -20.11
C VAL A 215 -9.39 -14.12 -19.98
N LYS A 216 -10.00 -14.89 -19.07
CA LYS A 216 -11.45 -14.83 -18.78
C LYS A 216 -11.73 -14.98 -17.30
N ILE A 217 -12.86 -14.47 -16.85
CA ILE A 217 -13.46 -14.87 -15.59
C ILE A 217 -14.02 -16.28 -15.78
N ALA A 218 -13.42 -17.26 -15.08
CA ALA A 218 -13.84 -18.65 -15.14
C ALA A 218 -15.01 -18.93 -14.18
N ALA A 219 -14.97 -18.31 -12.99
CA ALA A 219 -16.00 -18.48 -11.95
C ALA A 219 -16.00 -17.32 -10.97
N ARG A 220 -17.07 -17.21 -10.17
CA ARG A 220 -17.13 -16.38 -8.96
C ARG A 220 -16.73 -17.22 -7.74
N THR A 221 -16.16 -16.57 -6.72
CA THR A 221 -15.83 -17.24 -5.45
C THR A 221 -17.05 -17.51 -4.55
N GLY A 222 -18.20 -16.96 -4.92
CA GLY A 222 -19.48 -17.19 -4.25
C GLY A 222 -19.81 -16.21 -3.13
N SER A 223 -18.87 -15.38 -2.67
CA SER A 223 -19.09 -14.40 -1.60
C SER A 223 -19.09 -12.96 -2.10
N VAL A 224 -19.94 -12.12 -1.49
CA VAL A 224 -19.86 -10.68 -1.59
C VAL A 224 -18.64 -10.21 -0.80
N SER A 225 -17.83 -9.35 -1.39
CA SER A 225 -16.68 -8.72 -0.78
C SER A 225 -17.00 -7.27 -0.46
N LYS A 226 -16.73 -6.84 0.75
CA LYS A 226 -16.89 -5.44 1.19
C LYS A 226 -15.51 -4.88 1.51
N GLN A 227 -15.24 -3.67 1.04
CA GLN A 227 -13.95 -3.03 1.23
C GLN A 227 -14.11 -1.76 2.07
N ALA A 228 -13.14 -1.56 2.97
CA ALA A 228 -13.09 -0.48 3.93
C ALA A 228 -11.70 0.17 3.95
N PHE A 229 -11.60 1.36 4.53
CA PHE A 229 -10.32 1.91 4.94
C PHE A 229 -9.86 1.22 6.22
N ALA A 230 -8.54 1.11 6.42
CA ALA A 230 -7.98 0.51 7.61
C ALA A 230 -7.08 1.50 8.36
N ALA A 231 -7.29 1.63 9.67
CA ALA A 231 -6.44 2.35 10.59
C ALA A 231 -5.88 1.38 11.65
N ARG A 232 -4.93 1.85 12.46
CA ARG A 232 -4.44 1.07 13.61
C ARG A 232 -5.57 0.76 14.57
N LYS A 233 -5.50 -0.39 15.23
CA LYS A 233 -6.51 -0.81 16.19
C LYS A 233 -6.70 0.24 17.30
N GLY A 234 -7.95 0.64 17.53
CA GLY A 234 -8.30 1.64 18.52
C GLY A 234 -8.01 3.10 18.11
N ASP A 235 -7.62 3.35 16.87
CA ASP A 235 -7.43 4.72 16.38
C ASP A 235 -8.79 5.42 16.20
N ALA A 236 -8.98 6.56 16.87
CA ALA A 236 -10.22 7.32 16.82
C ALA A 236 -10.51 7.92 15.43
N LEU A 237 -9.48 8.06 14.58
CA LEU A 237 -9.60 8.53 13.19
C LEU A 237 -10.69 7.80 12.42
N ILE A 238 -10.88 6.49 12.70
CA ILE A 238 -11.86 5.69 11.96
C ILE A 238 -13.30 6.16 12.17
N THR A 239 -13.62 6.68 13.36
CA THR A 239 -14.94 7.27 13.64
C THR A 239 -15.18 8.52 12.80
N ASP A 240 -14.16 9.36 12.66
CA ASP A 240 -14.26 10.58 11.84
C ASP A 240 -14.39 10.22 10.35
N VAL A 241 -13.66 9.20 9.89
CA VAL A 241 -13.76 8.65 8.53
C VAL A 241 -15.17 8.10 8.26
N ASP A 242 -15.76 7.36 9.21
CA ASP A 242 -17.13 6.84 9.09
C ASP A 242 -18.17 7.96 8.99
N ASN A 243 -18.02 9.00 9.80
CA ASN A 243 -18.88 10.18 9.73
C ASN A 243 -18.76 10.87 8.37
N ALA A 244 -17.56 11.02 7.84
CA ALA A 244 -17.31 11.57 6.52
C ALA A 244 -17.92 10.70 5.42
N LEU A 245 -17.72 9.38 5.45
CA LEU A 245 -18.31 8.44 4.49
C LEU A 245 -19.85 8.51 4.49
N ASN A 246 -20.46 8.60 5.67
CA ASN A 246 -21.92 8.75 5.79
C ASN A 246 -22.42 10.05 5.14
N GLN A 247 -21.71 11.18 5.32
CA GLN A 247 -22.04 12.43 4.66
C GLN A 247 -21.89 12.33 3.14
N LEU A 248 -20.78 11.73 2.64
CA LEU A 248 -20.52 11.56 1.21
C LEU A 248 -21.52 10.58 0.55
N ARG A 249 -22.04 9.63 1.30
CA ARG A 249 -23.11 8.75 0.84
C ARG A 249 -24.43 9.53 0.75
N ALA A 250 -24.77 10.30 1.78
CA ALA A 250 -26.01 11.06 1.83
C ALA A 250 -26.09 12.18 0.78
N ASP A 251 -24.97 12.83 0.44
CA ASP A 251 -24.91 13.87 -0.59
C ASP A 251 -24.70 13.34 -2.01
N GLY A 252 -24.57 12.00 -2.17
CA GLY A 252 -24.42 11.33 -3.46
C GLY A 252 -23.00 11.38 -4.05
N THR A 253 -22.01 11.89 -3.31
CA THR A 253 -20.61 11.96 -3.79
C THR A 253 -20.04 10.58 -4.03
N LEU A 254 -20.26 9.60 -3.12
CA LEU A 254 -19.78 8.23 -3.30
C LEU A 254 -20.36 7.58 -4.56
N ALA A 255 -21.67 7.75 -4.81
CA ALA A 255 -22.32 7.23 -6.01
C ALA A 255 -21.71 7.84 -7.28
N LYS A 256 -21.47 9.16 -7.31
CA LYS A 256 -20.83 9.83 -8.47
C LYS A 256 -19.42 9.33 -8.75
N ILE A 257 -18.59 9.17 -7.71
CA ILE A 257 -17.25 8.61 -7.88
C ILE A 257 -17.34 7.17 -8.36
N SER A 258 -18.26 6.38 -7.80
CA SER A 258 -18.50 4.99 -8.18
C SER A 258 -18.89 4.86 -9.65
N GLU A 259 -19.87 5.64 -10.10
CA GLU A 259 -20.34 5.67 -11.50
C GLU A 259 -19.23 6.08 -12.47
N LYS A 260 -18.37 7.02 -12.09
CA LYS A 260 -17.22 7.46 -12.90
C LYS A 260 -16.28 6.30 -13.24
N TYR A 261 -15.98 5.44 -12.28
CA TYR A 261 -15.02 4.35 -12.46
C TYR A 261 -15.68 3.06 -12.97
N PHE A 262 -16.88 2.75 -12.52
CA PHE A 262 -17.49 1.44 -12.74
C PHE A 262 -18.76 1.49 -13.62
N GLY A 263 -19.30 2.69 -13.90
CA GLY A 263 -20.56 2.84 -14.62
C GLY A 263 -21.78 2.42 -13.81
N THR A 264 -21.63 2.16 -12.52
CA THR A 264 -22.69 1.80 -11.57
C THR A 264 -22.24 2.16 -10.15
N ASP A 265 -23.21 2.35 -9.25
CA ASP A 265 -22.91 2.57 -7.84
C ASP A 265 -22.55 1.27 -7.12
N VAL A 266 -21.30 1.14 -6.70
CA VAL A 266 -20.76 0.04 -5.91
C VAL A 266 -20.55 0.41 -4.43
N SER A 267 -20.98 1.60 -4.03
CA SER A 267 -20.74 2.15 -2.68
C SER A 267 -21.84 1.80 -1.67
N GLN A 268 -22.85 1.02 -2.09
CA GLN A 268 -24.01 0.63 -1.27
C GLN A 268 -23.72 -0.58 -0.38
#